data_70109d6eabe48fef7848b0ec641b81cd
#
_entry.id   70109d6eabe48fef7848b0ec641b81cd
#
_cell.length_a   1.000
_cell.length_b   1.000
_cell.length_c   1.000
_cell.angle_alpha   90.00
_cell.angle_beta   90.00
_cell.angle_gamma   90.00
#
_symmetry.space_group_name_H-M   'P 1'
#
loop_
_entity.id
_entity.type
_entity.pdbx_description
1 polymer ?
#
loop_
_entity_poly.entity_id
_entity_poly.type
_entity_poly.pdbx_seq_one_letter_code
_entity_poly.pdbx_strand_id
1 'polypeptide(L)'
;MCGIVGLHLKSPELQPQLGPLMAEMMKGIVIRGPDSAGVALYGDRARSPEGHAAVSLLEAPEGIGDLVAARLEDVDEVREERVGETTVLTAPTTPEALAAAVTAAAPVATLVGLGEDMVVYKGIGDPTDLSATYRLAEADGWQGIAHTRMATESAINAQGCHPFSVGEGVSLVHNGSFSNHASIRRRLQREGIEFDSMNDTEVAARFVAHRVSQGEDLRTVLTELGQVFDGFYTLLVTTERGFAVVRDEFACKPAIIAEHEDWVAMASEFQALAGLPGIDEARVFEPEPGKVYAWTR
;
A
#
# COMPACT_ATOMS: atom_id res chain seq x y z
N MET A 1 16.15 9.73 -4.15
CA MET A 1 15.49 9.42 -2.84
C MET A 1 14.02 9.15 -3.12
N CYS A 2 13.46 8.15 -2.48
CA CYS A 2 12.05 7.80 -2.71
C CYS A 2 11.06 8.84 -2.17
N GLY A 3 9.84 8.86 -2.70
CA GLY A 3 8.74 9.71 -2.25
C GLY A 3 7.58 8.89 -1.71
N ILE A 4 6.93 9.37 -0.65
CA ILE A 4 5.73 8.81 -0.06
C ILE A 4 4.63 9.87 -0.11
N VAL A 5 3.42 9.46 -0.46
CA VAL A 5 2.19 10.21 -0.23
C VAL A 5 1.08 9.29 0.26
N GLY A 6 0.19 9.82 1.07
CA GLY A 6 -1.03 9.14 1.47
C GLY A 6 -2.11 10.11 1.88
N LEU A 7 -3.34 9.72 1.63
CA LEU A 7 -4.55 10.49 1.89
C LEU A 7 -5.60 9.58 2.52
N HIS A 8 -6.16 10.04 3.64
CA HIS A 8 -7.26 9.40 4.35
C HIS A 8 -8.41 10.40 4.48
N LEU A 9 -9.49 10.14 3.78
CA LEU A 9 -10.68 10.97 3.75
C LEU A 9 -11.64 10.58 4.86
N LYS A 10 -11.97 11.53 5.72
CA LYS A 10 -12.94 11.38 6.81
C LYS A 10 -14.35 11.73 6.32
N SER A 11 -14.46 12.72 5.42
CA SER A 11 -15.72 13.14 4.81
C SER A 11 -16.09 12.25 3.61
N PRO A 12 -17.30 11.63 3.61
CA PRO A 12 -17.80 10.88 2.45
C PRO A 12 -17.95 11.74 1.19
N GLU A 13 -18.15 13.05 1.34
CA GLU A 13 -18.32 13.99 0.21
C GLU A 13 -17.05 14.15 -0.62
N LEU A 14 -15.88 13.89 -0.02
CA LEU A 14 -14.60 13.93 -0.71
C LEU A 14 -14.21 12.59 -1.39
N GLN A 15 -14.90 11.50 -1.09
CA GLN A 15 -14.55 10.18 -1.62
C GLN A 15 -14.45 10.13 -3.16
N PRO A 16 -15.36 10.78 -3.93
CA PRO A 16 -15.23 10.85 -5.39
C PRO A 16 -14.00 11.63 -5.88
N GLN A 17 -13.31 12.34 -4.99
CA GLN A 17 -12.12 13.12 -5.30
C GLN A 17 -10.82 12.43 -4.88
N LEU A 18 -10.88 11.24 -4.29
CA LEU A 18 -9.67 10.52 -3.84
C LEU A 18 -8.64 10.42 -4.97
N GLY A 19 -9.06 9.93 -6.13
CA GLY A 19 -8.18 9.71 -7.27
C GLY A 19 -7.54 10.99 -7.83
N PRO A 20 -8.31 12.04 -8.14
CA PRO A 20 -7.75 13.32 -8.56
C PRO A 20 -6.75 13.90 -7.55
N LEU A 21 -7.08 13.87 -6.25
CA LEU A 21 -6.18 14.37 -5.20
C LEU A 21 -4.91 13.53 -5.08
N MET A 22 -5.02 12.20 -5.08
CA MET A 22 -3.87 11.30 -5.05
C MET A 22 -2.96 11.46 -6.28
N ALA A 23 -3.54 11.67 -7.46
CA ALA A 23 -2.77 11.90 -8.69
C ALA A 23 -1.96 13.21 -8.61
N GLU A 24 -2.54 14.29 -8.09
CA GLU A 24 -1.81 15.54 -7.85
C GLU A 24 -0.74 15.40 -6.77
N MET A 25 -1.05 14.72 -5.66
CA MET A 25 -0.06 14.44 -4.61
C MET A 25 1.12 13.63 -5.16
N MET A 26 0.86 12.64 -6.01
CA MET A 26 1.90 11.81 -6.63
C MET A 26 2.81 12.63 -7.55
N LYS A 27 2.27 13.59 -8.33
CA LYS A 27 3.07 14.53 -9.13
C LYS A 27 4.04 15.33 -8.26
N GLY A 28 3.62 15.72 -7.05
CA GLY A 28 4.46 16.46 -6.09
C GLY A 28 5.69 15.70 -5.59
N ILE A 29 5.77 14.37 -5.79
CA ILE A 29 6.90 13.53 -5.36
C ILE A 29 7.65 12.82 -6.50
N VAL A 30 7.27 13.02 -7.76
CA VAL A 30 7.91 12.35 -8.92
C VAL A 30 9.42 12.54 -8.95
N ILE A 31 9.89 13.76 -8.68
CA ILE A 31 11.33 14.10 -8.70
C ILE A 31 12.15 13.28 -7.68
N ARG A 32 11.50 12.72 -6.68
CA ARG A 32 12.18 11.89 -5.66
C ARG A 32 12.46 10.47 -6.13
N GLY A 33 11.65 9.92 -7.03
CA GLY A 33 11.80 8.54 -7.47
C GLY A 33 11.21 8.30 -8.87
N PRO A 34 12.00 8.48 -9.93
CA PRO A 34 11.50 8.40 -11.30
C PRO A 34 11.46 6.99 -11.88
N ASP A 35 11.93 5.95 -11.16
CA ASP A 35 12.21 4.65 -11.75
C ASP A 35 11.03 3.69 -11.70
N SER A 36 10.19 3.83 -10.71
CA SER A 36 9.01 2.98 -10.53
C SER A 36 8.04 3.60 -9.52
N ALA A 37 6.78 3.18 -9.58
CA ALA A 37 5.78 3.61 -8.64
C ALA A 37 4.73 2.52 -8.37
N GLY A 38 4.06 2.66 -7.23
CA GLY A 38 2.88 1.88 -6.94
C GLY A 38 1.93 2.61 -6.01
N VAL A 39 0.70 2.16 -6.03
CA VAL A 39 -0.42 2.74 -5.29
C VAL A 39 -1.30 1.65 -4.71
N ALA A 40 -1.79 1.84 -3.48
CA ALA A 40 -2.91 1.09 -2.92
C ALA A 40 -4.09 2.03 -2.73
N LEU A 41 -5.27 1.59 -3.13
CA LEU A 41 -6.53 2.34 -3.06
C LEU A 41 -7.56 1.52 -2.27
N TYR A 42 -8.33 2.20 -1.44
CA TYR A 42 -9.36 1.58 -0.59
C TYR A 42 -10.73 2.20 -0.84
N GLY A 43 -11.71 1.34 -1.09
CA GLY A 43 -13.11 1.71 -1.22
C GLY A 43 -13.59 2.09 -2.60
N ASP A 44 -12.77 1.92 -3.63
CA ASP A 44 -13.17 2.11 -5.03
C ASP A 44 -14.05 0.95 -5.48
N ARG A 45 -15.36 1.16 -5.50
CA ARG A 45 -16.35 0.13 -5.85
C ARG A 45 -16.36 -0.27 -7.32
N ALA A 46 -15.77 0.53 -8.19
CA ALA A 46 -15.59 0.15 -9.60
C ALA A 46 -14.46 -0.88 -9.75
N ARG A 47 -13.46 -0.84 -8.85
CA ARG A 47 -12.26 -1.70 -8.86
C ARG A 47 -12.40 -2.88 -7.91
N SER A 48 -13.04 -2.69 -6.76
CA SER A 48 -13.36 -3.73 -5.77
C SER A 48 -14.84 -3.62 -5.38
N PRO A 49 -15.74 -4.32 -6.07
CA PRO A 49 -17.18 -4.26 -5.82
C PRO A 49 -17.51 -4.70 -4.40
N GLU A 50 -18.58 -4.14 -3.83
CA GLU A 50 -19.05 -4.52 -2.49
C GLU A 50 -19.37 -6.02 -2.41
N GLY A 51 -18.94 -6.67 -1.33
CA GLY A 51 -19.11 -8.11 -1.13
C GLY A 51 -18.20 -8.99 -2.00
N HIS A 52 -17.19 -8.39 -2.62
CA HIS A 52 -16.19 -9.13 -3.40
C HIS A 52 -14.82 -9.05 -2.71
N ALA A 53 -14.12 -10.18 -2.73
CA ALA A 53 -12.68 -10.16 -2.50
C ALA A 53 -11.95 -9.63 -3.72
N ALA A 54 -10.83 -8.94 -3.50
CA ALA A 54 -9.93 -8.48 -4.54
C ALA A 54 -8.51 -8.99 -4.26
N VAL A 55 -7.83 -9.47 -5.30
CA VAL A 55 -6.39 -9.74 -5.29
C VAL A 55 -5.71 -8.99 -6.44
N SER A 56 -4.56 -8.42 -6.14
CA SER A 56 -3.68 -7.80 -7.14
C SER A 56 -2.44 -8.67 -7.33
N LEU A 57 -2.09 -8.96 -8.58
CA LEU A 57 -1.06 -9.92 -8.95
C LEU A 57 -0.05 -9.29 -9.90
N LEU A 58 1.20 -9.68 -9.77
CA LEU A 58 2.22 -9.53 -10.81
C LEU A 58 2.48 -10.88 -11.47
N GLU A 59 2.96 -10.85 -12.73
CA GLU A 59 3.32 -12.04 -13.50
C GLU A 59 2.17 -13.06 -13.65
N ALA A 60 0.92 -12.58 -13.59
CA ALA A 60 -0.25 -13.42 -13.77
C ALA A 60 -0.35 -13.93 -15.23
N PRO A 61 -0.58 -15.23 -15.46
CA PRO A 61 -0.79 -15.74 -16.80
C PRO A 61 -2.07 -15.17 -17.42
N GLU A 62 -2.16 -15.18 -18.75
CA GLU A 62 -3.37 -14.76 -19.45
C GLU A 62 -4.52 -15.73 -19.15
N GLY A 63 -5.74 -15.19 -18.93
CA GLY A 63 -6.92 -15.98 -18.58
C GLY A 63 -6.88 -16.56 -17.16
N ILE A 64 -6.12 -15.95 -16.25
CA ILE A 64 -6.05 -16.39 -14.84
C ILE A 64 -7.41 -16.39 -14.17
N GLY A 65 -8.32 -15.47 -14.56
CA GLY A 65 -9.67 -15.41 -14.03
C GLY A 65 -10.44 -16.72 -14.20
N ASP A 66 -10.43 -17.32 -15.40
CA ASP A 66 -11.08 -18.60 -15.67
C ASP A 66 -10.46 -19.76 -14.88
N LEU A 67 -9.12 -19.74 -14.75
CA LEU A 67 -8.40 -20.76 -13.98
C LEU A 67 -8.73 -20.68 -12.48
N VAL A 68 -8.95 -19.50 -11.96
CA VAL A 68 -9.30 -19.25 -10.56
C VAL A 68 -10.79 -19.59 -10.33
N ALA A 69 -11.69 -19.17 -11.22
CA ALA A 69 -13.11 -19.49 -11.13
C ALA A 69 -13.34 -21.01 -11.04
N ALA A 70 -12.63 -21.80 -11.85
CA ALA A 70 -12.70 -23.28 -11.81
C ALA A 70 -12.26 -23.92 -10.46
N ARG A 71 -11.74 -23.14 -9.52
CA ARG A 71 -11.26 -23.59 -8.21
C ARG A 71 -12.06 -23.03 -7.03
N LEU A 72 -12.97 -22.11 -7.30
CA LEU A 72 -13.86 -21.56 -6.30
C LEU A 72 -15.19 -22.28 -6.30
N GLU A 73 -15.74 -22.55 -5.13
CA GLU A 73 -17.08 -23.07 -4.98
C GLU A 73 -18.10 -21.94 -5.05
N ASP A 74 -19.22 -22.16 -5.73
CA ASP A 74 -20.33 -21.21 -5.86
C ASP A 74 -19.95 -19.83 -6.47
N VAL A 75 -18.91 -19.80 -7.30
CA VAL A 75 -18.48 -18.60 -8.04
C VAL A 75 -18.44 -18.92 -9.53
N ASP A 76 -19.39 -18.36 -10.28
CA ASP A 76 -19.52 -18.60 -11.72
C ASP A 76 -18.50 -17.80 -12.54
N GLU A 77 -18.10 -16.62 -12.07
CA GLU A 77 -17.21 -15.71 -12.78
C GLU A 77 -16.26 -14.98 -11.83
N VAL A 78 -14.99 -14.93 -12.22
CA VAL A 78 -13.96 -14.08 -11.61
C VAL A 78 -13.63 -12.97 -12.60
N ARG A 79 -13.91 -11.71 -12.21
CA ARG A 79 -13.54 -10.55 -13.03
C ARG A 79 -12.03 -10.43 -13.06
N GLU A 80 -11.45 -10.37 -14.27
CA GLU A 80 -10.03 -10.11 -14.51
C GLU A 80 -9.85 -8.74 -15.14
N GLU A 81 -9.03 -7.88 -14.57
CA GLU A 81 -8.64 -6.59 -15.13
C GLU A 81 -7.11 -6.44 -15.12
N ARG A 82 -6.53 -6.23 -16.32
CA ARG A 82 -5.08 -5.98 -16.47
C ARG A 82 -4.82 -4.50 -16.61
N VAL A 83 -3.94 -3.99 -15.73
CA VAL A 83 -3.59 -2.57 -15.68
C VAL A 83 -2.07 -2.45 -15.56
N GLY A 84 -1.41 -2.15 -16.68
CA GLY A 84 0.05 -2.18 -16.75
C GLY A 84 0.60 -3.58 -16.42
N GLU A 85 1.51 -3.66 -15.46
CA GLU A 85 2.09 -4.91 -14.99
C GLU A 85 1.22 -5.66 -13.96
N THR A 86 0.17 -5.03 -13.46
CA THR A 86 -0.71 -5.60 -12.44
C THR A 86 -1.97 -6.21 -13.06
N THR A 87 -2.35 -7.39 -12.58
CA THR A 87 -3.65 -8.02 -12.85
C THR A 87 -4.46 -8.02 -11.57
N VAL A 88 -5.67 -7.47 -11.61
CA VAL A 88 -6.61 -7.49 -10.48
C VAL A 88 -7.68 -8.52 -10.76
N LEU A 89 -7.92 -9.41 -9.81
CA LEU A 89 -9.04 -10.35 -9.82
C LEU A 89 -10.02 -9.96 -8.72
N THR A 90 -11.31 -9.97 -9.04
CA THR A 90 -12.38 -9.81 -8.05
C THR A 90 -13.44 -10.89 -8.19
N ALA A 91 -13.93 -11.39 -7.05
CA ALA A 91 -14.93 -12.44 -7.00
C ALA A 91 -15.80 -12.32 -5.74
N PRO A 92 -17.07 -12.75 -5.76
CA PRO A 92 -17.97 -12.77 -4.61
C PRO A 92 -17.60 -13.95 -3.67
N THR A 93 -16.45 -13.85 -3.03
CA THR A 93 -15.89 -14.86 -2.11
C THR A 93 -15.06 -14.16 -1.03
N THR A 94 -14.45 -14.92 -0.11
CA THR A 94 -13.55 -14.34 0.88
C THR A 94 -12.14 -14.10 0.32
N PRO A 95 -11.38 -13.13 0.86
CA PRO A 95 -10.00 -12.87 0.44
C PRO A 95 -9.12 -14.12 0.52
N GLU A 96 -9.24 -14.92 1.60
CA GLU A 96 -8.44 -16.14 1.77
C GLU A 96 -8.77 -17.19 0.71
N ALA A 97 -10.06 -17.39 0.40
CA ALA A 97 -10.48 -18.36 -0.62
C ALA A 97 -9.98 -17.95 -2.00
N LEU A 98 -10.08 -16.65 -2.34
CA LEU A 98 -9.56 -16.12 -3.60
C LEU A 98 -8.04 -16.27 -3.70
N ALA A 99 -7.30 -15.91 -2.65
CA ALA A 99 -5.84 -16.04 -2.60
C ALA A 99 -5.39 -17.50 -2.72
N ALA A 100 -6.07 -18.43 -2.04
CA ALA A 100 -5.79 -19.87 -2.13
C ALA A 100 -6.04 -20.41 -3.54
N ALA A 101 -7.15 -20.01 -4.18
CA ALA A 101 -7.48 -20.40 -5.55
C ALA A 101 -6.45 -19.85 -6.57
N VAL A 102 -5.97 -18.60 -6.38
CA VAL A 102 -4.91 -18.00 -7.19
C VAL A 102 -3.59 -18.78 -7.03
N THR A 103 -3.17 -19.05 -5.80
CA THR A 103 -1.93 -19.80 -5.53
C THR A 103 -1.96 -21.19 -6.18
N ALA A 104 -3.11 -21.86 -6.12
CA ALA A 104 -3.30 -23.17 -6.76
C ALA A 104 -3.39 -23.11 -8.30
N ALA A 105 -3.92 -22.00 -8.85
CA ALA A 105 -4.08 -21.82 -10.30
C ALA A 105 -2.78 -21.37 -10.98
N ALA A 106 -2.04 -20.48 -10.34
CA ALA A 106 -0.85 -19.83 -10.90
C ALA A 106 0.24 -19.64 -9.83
N PRO A 107 0.98 -20.71 -9.45
CA PRO A 107 2.04 -20.61 -8.44
C PRO A 107 3.17 -19.64 -8.77
N VAL A 108 3.29 -19.22 -10.03
CA VAL A 108 4.29 -18.26 -10.50
C VAL A 108 3.87 -16.81 -10.32
N ALA A 109 2.57 -16.56 -10.17
CA ALA A 109 2.06 -15.20 -9.95
C ALA A 109 2.39 -14.73 -8.53
N THR A 110 2.87 -13.50 -8.43
CA THR A 110 3.18 -12.88 -7.14
C THR A 110 1.97 -12.06 -6.65
N LEU A 111 1.43 -12.42 -5.49
CA LEU A 111 0.35 -11.68 -4.85
C LEU A 111 0.92 -10.40 -4.23
N VAL A 112 0.39 -9.24 -4.64
CA VAL A 112 0.86 -7.92 -4.20
C VAL A 112 -0.23 -7.05 -3.56
N GLY A 113 -1.45 -7.58 -3.47
CA GLY A 113 -2.58 -6.97 -2.77
C GLY A 113 -3.66 -7.98 -2.49
N LEU A 114 -4.32 -7.88 -1.33
CA LEU A 114 -5.38 -8.77 -0.88
C LEU A 114 -6.32 -8.02 0.06
N GLY A 115 -7.63 -8.08 -0.16
CA GLY A 115 -8.65 -7.52 0.72
C GLY A 115 -10.04 -7.51 0.08
N GLU A 116 -11.03 -6.99 0.79
CA GLU A 116 -12.37 -6.77 0.25
C GLU A 116 -12.51 -5.40 -0.41
N ASP A 117 -11.86 -4.41 0.15
CA ASP A 117 -11.99 -3.00 -0.24
C ASP A 117 -10.72 -2.41 -0.83
N MET A 118 -9.71 -3.24 -1.14
CA MET A 118 -8.39 -2.77 -1.51
C MET A 118 -7.91 -3.32 -2.85
N VAL A 119 -7.34 -2.44 -3.68
CA VAL A 119 -6.58 -2.82 -4.88
C VAL A 119 -5.19 -2.18 -4.85
N VAL A 120 -4.22 -2.89 -5.42
CA VAL A 120 -2.82 -2.43 -5.49
C VAL A 120 -2.35 -2.47 -6.95
N TYR A 121 -1.71 -1.40 -7.39
CA TYR A 121 -1.05 -1.33 -8.69
C TYR A 121 0.44 -1.04 -8.48
N LYS A 122 1.28 -1.73 -9.22
CA LYS A 122 2.75 -1.54 -9.21
C LYS A 122 3.28 -1.61 -10.63
N GLY A 123 4.33 -0.84 -10.92
CA GLY A 123 4.97 -0.88 -12.22
C GLY A 123 6.31 -0.15 -12.25
N ILE A 124 7.07 -0.44 -13.30
CA ILE A 124 8.33 0.20 -13.64
C ILE A 124 8.05 1.34 -14.62
N GLY A 125 8.70 2.48 -14.43
CA GLY A 125 8.59 3.64 -15.33
C GLY A 125 8.32 4.94 -14.59
N ASP A 126 8.13 5.99 -15.37
CA ASP A 126 7.84 7.31 -14.82
C ASP A 126 6.51 7.30 -14.02
N PRO A 127 6.51 7.81 -12.78
CA PRO A 127 5.32 7.79 -11.93
C PRO A 127 4.11 8.53 -12.52
N THR A 128 4.32 9.52 -13.38
CA THR A 128 3.23 10.25 -14.05
C THR A 128 2.56 9.36 -15.09
N ASP A 129 3.35 8.63 -15.88
CA ASP A 129 2.85 7.68 -16.88
C ASP A 129 2.15 6.51 -16.21
N LEU A 130 2.71 6.03 -15.09
CA LEU A 130 2.10 4.96 -14.29
C LEU A 130 0.78 5.42 -13.64
N SER A 131 0.70 6.65 -13.14
CA SER A 131 -0.54 7.25 -12.63
C SER A 131 -1.64 7.26 -13.70
N ALA A 132 -1.29 7.61 -14.95
CA ALA A 132 -2.21 7.56 -16.07
C ALA A 132 -2.60 6.11 -16.43
N THR A 133 -1.63 5.19 -16.46
CA THR A 133 -1.86 3.75 -16.71
C THR A 133 -2.84 3.16 -15.69
N TYR A 134 -2.69 3.51 -14.41
CA TYR A 134 -3.59 3.06 -13.35
C TYR A 134 -4.95 3.77 -13.36
N ARG A 135 -5.14 4.74 -14.26
CA ARG A 135 -6.32 5.62 -14.26
C ARG A 135 -6.58 6.18 -12.87
N LEU A 136 -5.46 6.63 -12.21
CA LEU A 136 -5.53 7.04 -10.81
C LEU A 136 -6.51 8.21 -10.60
N ALA A 137 -6.55 9.16 -11.52
CA ALA A 137 -7.48 10.29 -11.45
C ALA A 137 -8.97 9.93 -11.57
N GLU A 138 -9.30 8.69 -11.96
CA GLU A 138 -10.67 8.18 -12.05
C GLU A 138 -11.09 7.40 -10.80
N ALA A 139 -10.15 7.18 -9.86
CA ALA A 139 -10.41 6.39 -8.66
C ALA A 139 -11.28 7.16 -7.66
N ASP A 140 -12.10 6.43 -6.96
CA ASP A 140 -12.86 6.90 -5.82
C ASP A 140 -12.46 6.11 -4.55
N GLY A 141 -13.10 6.39 -3.42
CA GLY A 141 -12.82 5.70 -2.16
C GLY A 141 -12.42 6.62 -1.03
N TRP A 142 -12.02 6.03 0.10
CA TRP A 142 -11.76 6.82 1.31
C TRP A 142 -10.27 6.93 1.67
N GLN A 143 -9.40 6.13 1.05
CA GLN A 143 -7.99 6.12 1.40
C GLN A 143 -7.12 5.66 0.25
N GLY A 144 -5.96 6.27 0.12
CA GLY A 144 -4.92 5.85 -0.79
C GLY A 144 -3.53 6.11 -0.25
N ILE A 145 -2.58 5.26 -0.63
CA ILE A 145 -1.15 5.50 -0.42
C ILE A 145 -0.40 5.26 -1.72
N ALA A 146 0.64 6.05 -1.97
CA ALA A 146 1.50 5.86 -3.12
C ALA A 146 2.98 6.08 -2.76
N HIS A 147 3.83 5.47 -3.56
CA HIS A 147 5.27 5.56 -3.40
C HIS A 147 5.94 5.69 -4.77
N THR A 148 6.93 6.57 -4.85
CA THR A 148 7.83 6.68 -6.01
C THR A 148 9.23 6.25 -5.60
N ARG A 149 9.85 5.36 -6.37
CA ARG A 149 11.12 4.74 -6.02
C ARG A 149 12.24 5.24 -6.91
N MET A 150 13.39 5.52 -6.27
CA MET A 150 14.68 5.60 -6.92
C MET A 150 15.50 4.38 -6.52
N ALA A 151 15.80 3.50 -7.46
CA ALA A 151 16.64 2.34 -7.21
C ALA A 151 18.11 2.76 -7.14
N THR A 152 18.80 2.39 -6.07
CA THR A 152 20.22 2.71 -5.88
C THR A 152 21.12 1.48 -6.01
N GLU A 153 20.72 0.35 -5.46
CA GLU A 153 21.55 -0.86 -5.39
C GLU A 153 20.81 -2.15 -5.75
N SER A 154 19.47 -2.12 -5.79
CA SER A 154 18.63 -3.29 -6.08
C SER A 154 18.08 -3.23 -7.50
N ALA A 155 17.78 -4.41 -8.07
CA ALA A 155 17.15 -4.52 -9.38
C ALA A 155 15.85 -3.70 -9.43
N ILE A 156 15.62 -3.01 -10.56
CA ILE A 156 14.35 -2.35 -10.84
C ILE A 156 13.41 -3.43 -11.36
N ASN A 157 12.45 -3.83 -10.53
CA ASN A 157 11.36 -4.75 -10.87
C ASN A 157 10.08 -4.32 -10.13
N ALA A 158 8.93 -4.70 -10.66
CA ALA A 158 7.64 -4.36 -10.08
C ALA A 158 7.42 -4.98 -8.69
N GLN A 159 7.96 -6.17 -8.44
CA GLN A 159 7.87 -6.85 -7.15
C GLN A 159 8.53 -6.03 -6.01
N GLY A 160 9.68 -5.40 -6.29
CA GLY A 160 10.39 -4.54 -5.34
C GLY A 160 9.80 -3.13 -5.20
N CYS A 161 8.75 -2.76 -5.95
CA CYS A 161 8.05 -1.50 -5.79
C CYS A 161 7.18 -1.51 -4.53
N HIS A 162 7.01 -0.35 -3.90
CA HIS A 162 6.01 -0.17 -2.87
C HIS A 162 4.64 0.16 -3.50
N PRO A 163 3.52 -0.02 -2.75
CA PRO A 163 3.44 -0.51 -1.38
C PRO A 163 3.71 -2.01 -1.25
N PHE A 164 4.10 -2.47 -0.06
CA PHE A 164 4.07 -3.88 0.32
C PHE A 164 2.75 -4.17 1.02
N SER A 165 1.91 -4.96 0.35
CA SER A 165 0.58 -5.36 0.83
C SER A 165 0.56 -6.88 0.93
N VAL A 166 0.99 -7.39 2.08
CA VAL A 166 1.30 -8.81 2.33
C VAL A 166 0.32 -9.47 3.31
N GLY A 167 -0.72 -8.76 3.69
CA GLY A 167 -1.81 -9.21 4.54
C GLY A 167 -3.12 -8.61 4.06
N GLU A 168 -4.22 -9.16 4.52
CA GLU A 168 -5.56 -8.71 4.16
C GLU A 168 -5.78 -7.26 4.57
N GLY A 169 -6.12 -6.41 3.59
CA GLY A 169 -6.40 -5.00 3.79
C GLY A 169 -5.22 -4.15 4.30
N VAL A 170 -4.01 -4.71 4.42
CA VAL A 170 -2.82 -4.01 4.97
C VAL A 170 -1.88 -3.59 3.87
N SER A 171 -1.48 -2.33 3.85
CA SER A 171 -0.46 -1.80 2.95
C SER A 171 0.56 -0.95 3.70
N LEU A 172 1.82 -1.05 3.30
CA LEU A 172 2.94 -0.33 3.91
C LEU A 172 3.85 0.25 2.83
N VAL A 173 4.18 1.53 2.98
CA VAL A 173 5.25 2.20 2.22
C VAL A 173 6.35 2.68 3.17
N HIS A 174 7.59 2.63 2.70
CA HIS A 174 8.79 2.85 3.49
C HIS A 174 9.82 3.67 2.74
N ASN A 175 10.34 4.68 3.40
CA ASN A 175 11.56 5.37 3.01
C ASN A 175 12.61 5.16 4.09
N GLY A 176 13.70 4.50 3.77
CA GLY A 176 14.76 4.22 4.73
C GLY A 176 15.48 2.90 4.51
N SER A 177 15.95 2.31 5.60
CA SER A 177 16.56 0.99 5.62
C SER A 177 16.48 0.38 7.02
N PHE A 178 16.14 -0.89 7.10
CA PHE A 178 16.17 -1.69 8.31
C PHE A 178 17.44 -2.55 8.36
N SER A 179 18.39 -2.20 9.22
CA SER A 179 19.70 -2.86 9.31
C SER A 179 19.63 -4.30 9.83
N ASN A 180 18.67 -4.60 10.72
CA ASN A 180 18.50 -5.91 11.32
C ASN A 180 17.41 -6.79 10.66
N HIS A 181 16.89 -6.40 9.48
CA HIS A 181 15.80 -7.08 8.78
C HIS A 181 16.06 -8.58 8.58
N ALA A 182 17.30 -8.97 8.30
CA ALA A 182 17.65 -10.39 8.09
C ALA A 182 17.45 -11.26 9.35
N SER A 183 17.67 -10.71 10.54
CA SER A 183 17.45 -11.39 11.81
C SER A 183 15.96 -11.53 12.13
N ILE A 184 15.19 -10.47 11.87
CA ILE A 184 13.74 -10.44 12.04
C ILE A 184 13.07 -11.41 11.05
N ARG A 185 13.50 -11.41 9.78
CA ARG A 185 13.03 -12.37 8.77
C ARG A 185 13.16 -13.81 9.27
N ARG A 186 14.35 -14.19 9.78
CA ARG A 186 14.56 -15.56 10.31
C ARG A 186 13.66 -15.87 11.51
N ARG A 187 13.31 -14.87 12.33
CA ARG A 187 12.36 -15.06 13.43
C ARG A 187 10.96 -15.33 12.88
N LEU A 188 10.46 -14.50 11.99
CA LEU A 188 9.15 -14.64 11.38
C LEU A 188 9.01 -15.96 10.57
N GLN A 189 10.08 -16.39 9.90
CA GLN A 189 10.09 -17.69 9.21
C GLN A 189 9.92 -18.88 10.18
N ARG A 190 10.46 -18.81 11.40
CA ARG A 190 10.23 -19.85 12.42
C ARG A 190 8.78 -19.85 12.94
N GLU A 191 8.09 -18.73 12.79
CA GLU A 191 6.66 -18.57 13.08
C GLU A 191 5.76 -18.98 11.88
N GLY A 192 6.39 -19.50 10.78
CA GLY A 192 5.68 -19.98 9.60
C GLY A 192 5.39 -18.91 8.55
N ILE A 193 5.94 -17.70 8.67
CA ILE A 193 5.71 -16.62 7.72
C ILE A 193 6.66 -16.77 6.53
N GLU A 194 6.10 -16.85 5.34
CA GLU A 194 6.83 -16.90 4.07
C GLU A 194 7.14 -15.51 3.52
N PHE A 195 8.10 -15.43 2.60
CA PHE A 195 8.57 -14.17 1.99
C PHE A 195 8.77 -14.34 0.50
N ASP A 196 8.33 -13.35 -0.27
CA ASP A 196 8.37 -13.35 -1.74
C ASP A 196 9.59 -12.58 -2.29
N SER A 197 10.23 -11.75 -1.48
CA SER A 197 11.40 -10.95 -1.89
C SER A 197 12.48 -10.90 -0.81
N MET A 198 13.65 -10.38 -1.16
CA MET A 198 14.71 -10.09 -0.18
C MET A 198 14.63 -8.66 0.39
N ASN A 199 13.57 -7.91 0.07
CA ASN A 199 13.40 -6.53 0.49
C ASN A 199 13.20 -6.43 2.02
N ASP A 200 13.84 -5.46 2.64
CA ASP A 200 13.72 -5.18 4.07
C ASP A 200 12.32 -4.67 4.43
N THR A 201 11.69 -3.93 3.53
CA THR A 201 10.32 -3.43 3.71
C THR A 201 9.30 -4.56 3.80
N GLU A 202 9.48 -5.64 3.03
CA GLU A 202 8.60 -6.80 3.15
C GLU A 202 8.64 -7.39 4.57
N VAL A 203 9.80 -7.38 5.21
CA VAL A 203 9.93 -7.88 6.59
C VAL A 203 9.10 -7.05 7.56
N ALA A 204 9.14 -5.73 7.42
CA ALA A 204 8.30 -4.84 8.23
C ALA A 204 6.80 -5.01 7.91
N ALA A 205 6.45 -5.14 6.64
CA ALA A 205 5.06 -5.34 6.21
C ALA A 205 4.50 -6.68 6.75
N ARG A 206 5.27 -7.78 6.66
CA ARG A 206 4.88 -9.10 7.21
C ARG A 206 4.76 -9.05 8.74
N PHE A 207 5.66 -8.36 9.43
CA PHE A 207 5.57 -8.15 10.86
C PHE A 207 4.27 -7.45 11.25
N VAL A 208 3.95 -6.34 10.58
CA VAL A 208 2.72 -5.57 10.83
C VAL A 208 1.47 -6.40 10.51
N ALA A 209 1.41 -6.98 9.31
CA ALA A 209 0.26 -7.76 8.86
C ALA A 209 -0.04 -8.95 9.79
N HIS A 210 1.01 -9.69 10.21
CA HIS A 210 0.87 -10.82 11.14
C HIS A 210 0.25 -10.39 12.47
N ARG A 211 0.71 -9.28 13.05
CA ARG A 211 0.21 -8.79 14.34
C ARG A 211 -1.21 -8.22 14.23
N VAL A 212 -1.48 -7.48 13.16
CA VAL A 212 -2.83 -6.95 12.89
C VAL A 212 -3.83 -8.08 12.67
N SER A 213 -3.46 -9.16 11.98
CA SER A 213 -4.33 -10.35 11.80
C SER A 213 -4.65 -11.08 13.11
N GLN A 214 -3.81 -10.90 14.14
CA GLN A 214 -4.06 -11.40 15.50
C GLN A 214 -4.97 -10.47 16.32
N GLY A 215 -5.47 -9.38 15.72
CA GLY A 215 -6.36 -8.41 16.35
C GLY A 215 -5.65 -7.34 17.17
N GLU A 216 -4.33 -7.19 17.01
CA GLU A 216 -3.59 -6.14 17.69
C GLU A 216 -3.84 -4.77 17.04
N ASP A 217 -3.90 -3.74 17.86
CA ASP A 217 -4.09 -2.37 17.41
C ASP A 217 -2.87 -1.85 16.64
N LEU A 218 -3.10 -1.20 15.50
CA LEU A 218 -2.05 -0.71 14.60
C LEU A 218 -1.06 0.23 15.30
N ARG A 219 -1.51 1.11 16.21
CA ARG A 219 -0.63 2.00 16.98
C ARG A 219 0.32 1.20 17.87
N THR A 220 -0.20 0.18 18.54
CA THR A 220 0.58 -0.72 19.39
C THR A 220 1.63 -1.46 18.57
N VAL A 221 1.22 -2.05 17.45
CA VAL A 221 2.11 -2.78 16.53
C VAL A 221 3.25 -1.89 16.02
N LEU A 222 2.95 -0.66 15.61
CA LEU A 222 3.97 0.27 15.12
C LEU A 222 4.89 0.80 16.24
N THR A 223 4.39 0.92 17.47
CA THR A 223 5.22 1.26 18.63
C THR A 223 6.22 0.15 18.92
N GLU A 224 5.79 -1.11 18.88
CA GLU A 224 6.68 -2.26 19.03
C GLU A 224 7.64 -2.43 17.86
N LEU A 225 7.20 -2.14 16.62
CA LEU A 225 8.07 -2.13 15.45
C LEU A 225 9.29 -1.23 15.71
N GLY A 226 9.09 -0.03 16.26
CA GLY A 226 10.18 0.90 16.62
C GLY A 226 11.14 0.36 17.68
N GLN A 227 10.72 -0.61 18.49
CA GLN A 227 11.59 -1.27 19.50
C GLN A 227 12.33 -2.49 18.94
N VAL A 228 11.78 -3.12 17.89
CA VAL A 228 12.28 -4.38 17.32
C VAL A 228 13.17 -4.15 16.10
N PHE A 229 12.86 -3.12 15.30
CA PHE A 229 13.59 -2.83 14.07
C PHE A 229 14.64 -1.74 14.29
N ASP A 230 15.89 -2.07 13.96
CA ASP A 230 16.99 -1.09 13.91
C ASP A 230 17.07 -0.47 12.52
N GLY A 231 17.31 0.82 12.46
CA GLY A 231 17.49 1.52 11.18
C GLY A 231 17.01 2.96 11.23
N PHE A 232 16.87 3.54 10.06
CA PHE A 232 16.29 4.86 9.90
C PHE A 232 15.18 4.80 8.85
N TYR A 233 14.01 5.26 9.22
CA TYR A 233 12.82 5.07 8.38
C TYR A 233 11.75 6.14 8.59
N THR A 234 10.96 6.32 7.55
CA THR A 234 9.61 6.85 7.61
C THR A 234 8.68 5.80 7.04
N LEU A 235 7.67 5.41 7.80
CA LEU A 235 6.62 4.50 7.39
C LEU A 235 5.29 5.21 7.30
N LEU A 236 4.53 4.88 6.27
CA LEU A 236 3.10 5.11 6.20
C LEU A 236 2.44 3.74 6.04
N VAL A 237 1.54 3.42 6.95
CA VAL A 237 0.85 2.14 7.00
C VAL A 237 -0.65 2.36 6.97
N THR A 238 -1.34 1.60 6.13
CA THR A 238 -2.79 1.64 6.02
C THR A 238 -3.38 0.26 6.25
N THR A 239 -4.55 0.26 6.85
CA THR A 239 -5.45 -0.88 6.92
C THR A 239 -6.81 -0.45 6.40
N GLU A 240 -7.76 -1.34 6.23
CA GLU A 240 -9.12 -0.97 5.83
C GLU A 240 -9.77 0.11 6.73
N ARG A 241 -9.33 0.18 7.99
CA ARG A 241 -9.87 1.11 8.99
C ARG A 241 -8.86 2.08 9.56
N GLY A 242 -7.60 1.98 9.22
CA GLY A 242 -6.52 2.74 9.84
C GLY A 242 -5.57 3.38 8.85
N PHE A 243 -5.06 4.54 9.24
CA PHE A 243 -4.00 5.28 8.57
C PHE A 243 -2.99 5.70 9.62
N ALA A 244 -1.74 5.30 9.50
CA ALA A 244 -0.73 5.56 10.51
C ALA A 244 0.61 5.97 9.92
N VAL A 245 1.27 6.93 10.57
CA VAL A 245 2.59 7.44 10.22
C VAL A 245 3.51 7.28 11.43
N VAL A 246 4.73 6.80 11.18
CA VAL A 246 5.78 6.75 12.18
C VAL A 246 7.15 7.03 11.54
N ARG A 247 8.00 7.74 12.27
CA ARG A 247 9.43 7.93 11.96
C ARG A 247 10.28 7.29 13.06
N ASP A 248 11.46 6.86 12.69
CA ASP A 248 12.47 6.45 13.66
C ASP A 248 12.90 7.61 14.59
N GLU A 249 13.71 7.31 15.60
CA GLU A 249 14.18 8.29 16.58
C GLU A 249 15.12 9.36 15.98
N PHE A 250 15.76 9.09 14.84
CA PHE A 250 16.65 10.05 14.15
C PHE A 250 15.88 10.95 13.19
N ALA A 251 14.75 10.48 12.68
CA ALA A 251 13.84 11.21 11.79
C ALA A 251 14.53 11.86 10.57
N CYS A 252 15.56 11.19 10.02
CA CYS A 252 16.33 11.72 8.89
C CYS A 252 15.61 11.61 7.54
N LYS A 253 14.55 10.80 7.45
CA LYS A 253 13.71 10.73 6.25
C LYS A 253 12.53 11.71 6.38
N PRO A 254 12.25 12.52 5.33
CA PRO A 254 11.23 13.56 5.42
C PRO A 254 9.83 12.97 5.57
N ALA A 255 9.01 13.63 6.36
CA ALA A 255 7.59 13.39 6.51
C ALA A 255 6.91 14.68 6.94
N ILE A 256 5.82 15.03 6.30
CA ILE A 256 4.95 16.14 6.65
C ILE A 256 3.54 15.60 6.75
N ILE A 257 2.86 15.86 7.87
CA ILE A 257 1.46 15.52 8.07
C ILE A 257 0.66 16.80 7.96
N ALA A 258 -0.44 16.75 7.22
CA ALA A 258 -1.48 17.76 7.23
C ALA A 258 -2.78 17.13 7.74
N GLU A 259 -3.42 17.77 8.71
CA GLU A 259 -4.63 17.30 9.38
C GLU A 259 -5.72 18.35 9.25
N HIS A 260 -6.77 18.02 8.53
CA HIS A 260 -7.99 18.81 8.35
C HIS A 260 -9.17 18.08 9.00
N GLU A 261 -10.29 18.75 9.19
CA GLU A 261 -11.51 18.11 9.69
C GLU A 261 -12.00 16.98 8.78
N ASP A 262 -11.91 17.17 7.45
CA ASP A 262 -12.41 16.23 6.43
C ASP A 262 -11.40 15.19 5.97
N TRP A 263 -10.11 15.37 6.26
CA TRP A 263 -9.07 14.46 5.79
C TRP A 263 -7.79 14.53 6.64
N VAL A 264 -6.96 13.51 6.49
CA VAL A 264 -5.56 13.50 6.92
C VAL A 264 -4.69 13.10 5.74
N ALA A 265 -3.59 13.80 5.55
CA ALA A 265 -2.61 13.48 4.51
C ALA A 265 -1.19 13.43 5.07
N MET A 266 -0.35 12.62 4.44
CA MET A 266 1.09 12.58 4.69
C MET A 266 1.83 12.65 3.36
N ALA A 267 2.91 13.42 3.31
CA ALA A 267 3.79 13.45 2.16
C ALA A 267 5.26 13.61 2.56
N SER A 268 6.16 13.16 1.68
CA SER A 268 7.60 13.43 1.81
C SER A 268 7.97 14.88 1.48
N GLU A 269 7.13 15.60 0.72
CA GLU A 269 7.33 16.98 0.28
C GLU A 269 6.03 17.79 0.45
N PHE A 270 6.15 19.00 0.98
CA PHE A 270 4.97 19.87 1.19
C PHE A 270 4.23 20.18 -0.11
N GLN A 271 4.94 20.32 -1.23
CA GLN A 271 4.32 20.60 -2.52
C GLN A 271 3.27 19.54 -2.92
N ALA A 272 3.40 18.30 -2.44
CA ALA A 272 2.41 17.24 -2.67
C ALA A 272 1.12 17.45 -1.88
N LEU A 273 1.13 18.25 -0.83
CA LEU A 273 -0.02 18.58 0.00
C LEU A 273 -0.71 19.88 -0.45
N ALA A 274 0.01 20.74 -1.18
CA ALA A 274 -0.42 22.09 -1.47
C ALA A 274 -1.72 22.20 -2.29
N GLY A 275 -2.10 21.17 -3.03
CA GLY A 275 -3.35 21.10 -3.80
C GLY A 275 -4.56 20.53 -3.04
N LEU A 276 -4.40 20.14 -1.78
CA LEU A 276 -5.50 19.57 -1.00
C LEU A 276 -6.53 20.66 -0.62
N PRO A 277 -7.83 20.34 -0.67
CA PRO A 277 -8.87 21.30 -0.32
C PRO A 277 -8.77 21.72 1.16
N GLY A 278 -8.75 23.03 1.42
CA GLY A 278 -8.63 23.56 2.78
C GLY A 278 -7.24 23.42 3.41
N ILE A 279 -6.19 23.23 2.63
CA ILE A 279 -4.80 23.08 3.16
C ILE A 279 -4.35 24.28 4.00
N ASP A 280 -4.81 25.50 3.69
CA ASP A 280 -4.47 26.71 4.44
C ASP A 280 -5.12 26.74 5.85
N GLU A 281 -6.16 25.93 6.06
CA GLU A 281 -6.85 25.77 7.34
C GLU A 281 -6.38 24.52 8.09
N ALA A 282 -5.63 23.63 7.42
CA ALA A 282 -5.14 22.40 7.99
C ALA A 282 -3.97 22.65 8.98
N ARG A 283 -3.90 21.82 10.00
CA ARG A 283 -2.72 21.74 10.87
C ARG A 283 -1.60 20.99 10.14
N VAL A 284 -0.56 21.72 9.72
CA VAL A 284 0.61 21.13 9.06
C VAL A 284 1.76 21.03 10.04
N PHE A 285 2.38 19.85 10.14
CA PHE A 285 3.49 19.62 11.05
C PHE A 285 4.37 18.44 10.60
N GLU A 286 5.62 18.43 11.06
CA GLU A 286 6.48 17.24 10.98
C GLU A 286 6.15 16.30 12.17
N PRO A 287 5.98 14.97 11.92
CA PRO A 287 5.77 14.02 13.01
C PRO A 287 7.01 13.95 13.92
N GLU A 288 6.78 13.96 15.23
CA GLU A 288 7.83 13.82 16.25
C GLU A 288 8.55 12.46 16.08
N PRO A 289 9.89 12.45 16.24
CA PRO A 289 10.66 11.21 16.16
C PRO A 289 10.18 10.16 17.16
N GLY A 290 10.10 8.90 16.72
CA GLY A 290 9.69 7.76 17.55
C GLY A 290 8.19 7.71 17.92
N LYS A 291 7.41 8.74 17.54
CA LYS A 291 5.98 8.82 17.89
C LYS A 291 5.10 8.29 16.75
N VAL A 292 4.16 7.44 17.10
CA VAL A 292 3.15 6.92 16.18
C VAL A 292 1.94 7.85 16.13
N TYR A 293 1.60 8.31 14.94
CA TYR A 293 0.37 9.04 14.64
C TYR A 293 -0.57 8.09 13.92
N ALA A 294 -1.78 7.92 14.42
CA ALA A 294 -2.75 6.99 13.83
C ALA A 294 -4.16 7.57 13.90
N TRP A 295 -4.88 7.38 12.80
CA TRP A 295 -6.28 7.78 12.63
C TRP A 295 -7.08 6.56 12.23
N THR A 296 -8.34 6.54 12.61
CA THR A 296 -9.29 5.47 12.28
C THR A 296 -10.48 6.07 11.53
N ARG A 297 -11.03 5.28 10.63
CA ARG A 297 -12.25 5.59 9.91
C ARG A 297 -13.48 5.50 10.82
#